data_f61256546e1253dc0628f476992747dd
#
_entry.id   f61256546e1253dc0628f476992747dd
#
_cell.length_a   1.000
_cell.length_b   1.000
_cell.length_c   1.000
_cell.angle_alpha   90.00
_cell.angle_beta   90.00
_cell.angle_gamma   90.00
#
_symmetry.space_group_name_H-M   'P 1'
#
loop_
_entity.id
_entity.type
_entity.pdbx_description
1 polymer ?
#
loop_
_entity_poly.entity_id
_entity_poly.type
_entity_poly.pdbx_seq_one_letter_code
_entity_poly.pdbx_strand_id
1 'polypeptide(L)'
;MYTFIEYPKCSTCRKAKSELDGLQCEFQSQNIVTETPTSQELQEWMAASGLPIKSFFNTSGMKYRELGLKDKVDQLTVKEAADLLSSDGMLIKRPLLVKDGKVVQVGYRKPYADLGL
;
A
#
# COMPACT_ATOMS: atom_id res chain seq x y z
N MET A 1 -0.33 -7.42 -16.12
CA MET A 1 -0.08 -5.97 -15.88
C MET A 1 -0.07 -5.69 -14.38
N TYR A 2 0.88 -4.88 -13.95
CA TYR A 2 0.94 -4.45 -12.55
C TYR A 2 -0.05 -3.32 -12.31
N THR A 3 -0.53 -3.21 -11.08
CA THR A 3 -1.27 -2.04 -10.61
C THR A 3 -0.40 -1.32 -9.59
N PHE A 4 -0.13 -0.05 -9.85
CA PHE A 4 0.70 0.80 -9.00
C PHE A 4 -0.20 1.76 -8.25
N ILE A 5 -0.41 1.52 -6.96
CA ILE A 5 -1.31 2.32 -6.13
C ILE A 5 -0.48 3.38 -5.43
N GLU A 6 -0.74 4.63 -5.74
CA GLU A 6 0.10 5.75 -5.36
C GLU A 6 -0.68 6.97 -4.88
N TYR A 7 0.03 7.85 -4.20
CA TYR A 7 -0.43 9.21 -3.95
C TYR A 7 0.45 10.15 -4.78
N PRO A 8 -0.12 10.91 -5.74
CA PRO A 8 0.70 11.70 -6.67
C PRO A 8 1.64 12.72 -6.03
N LYS A 9 1.30 13.20 -4.84
CA LYS A 9 2.14 14.18 -4.11
C LYS A 9 3.21 13.54 -3.22
N CYS A 10 3.29 12.21 -3.21
CA CYS A 10 4.25 11.48 -2.40
C CYS A 10 5.57 11.33 -3.16
N SER A 11 6.67 11.82 -2.59
CA SER A 11 7.99 11.75 -3.23
C SER A 11 8.47 10.32 -3.40
N THR A 12 8.21 9.46 -2.41
CA THR A 12 8.54 8.03 -2.48
C THR A 12 7.81 7.34 -3.63
N CYS A 13 6.53 7.68 -3.82
CA CYS A 13 5.73 7.14 -4.93
C CYS A 13 6.30 7.56 -6.28
N ARG A 14 6.71 8.81 -6.42
CA ARG A 14 7.32 9.30 -7.67
C ARG A 14 8.61 8.59 -7.98
N LYS A 15 9.43 8.35 -6.97
CA LYS A 15 10.69 7.63 -7.11
C LYS A 15 10.46 6.20 -7.57
N ALA A 16 9.51 5.51 -6.94
CA ALA A 16 9.15 4.14 -7.29
C ALA A 16 8.60 4.05 -8.72
N LYS A 17 7.74 4.99 -9.10
CA LYS A 17 7.16 5.05 -10.43
C LYS A 17 8.23 5.25 -11.50
N SER A 18 9.21 6.10 -11.22
CA SER A 18 10.33 6.33 -12.12
C SER A 18 11.12 5.04 -12.37
N GLU A 19 11.30 4.23 -11.33
CA GLU A 19 11.99 2.93 -11.50
C GLU A 19 11.16 1.99 -12.38
N LEU A 20 9.85 1.92 -12.17
CA LEU A 20 8.98 1.08 -13.00
C LEU A 20 9.06 1.47 -14.48
N ASP A 21 9.05 2.77 -14.75
CA ASP A 21 9.20 3.27 -16.13
C ASP A 21 10.55 2.87 -16.70
N GLY A 22 11.61 2.97 -15.91
CA GLY A 22 12.96 2.59 -16.33
C GLY A 22 13.12 1.11 -16.59
N LEU A 23 12.37 0.28 -15.88
CA LEU A 23 12.37 -1.18 -16.08
C LEU A 23 11.46 -1.61 -17.22
N GLN A 24 10.74 -0.66 -17.83
CA GLN A 24 9.81 -0.92 -18.92
C GLN A 24 8.69 -1.91 -18.55
N CYS A 25 8.32 -1.93 -17.26
CA CYS A 25 7.21 -2.74 -16.79
C CYS A 25 5.89 -2.10 -17.19
N GLU A 26 4.95 -2.90 -17.68
CA GLU A 26 3.61 -2.42 -17.95
C GLU A 26 2.85 -2.32 -16.63
N PHE A 27 2.32 -1.15 -16.33
CA PHE A 27 1.54 -0.93 -15.12
C PHE A 27 0.44 0.10 -15.34
N GLN A 28 -0.57 0.01 -14.48
CA GLN A 28 -1.67 0.95 -14.42
C GLN A 28 -1.60 1.68 -13.10
N SER A 29 -1.64 3.01 -13.13
CA SER A 29 -1.63 3.80 -11.89
C SER A 29 -3.04 3.90 -11.31
N GLN A 30 -3.12 3.82 -9.99
CA GLN A 30 -4.36 3.97 -9.24
C GLN A 30 -4.11 4.97 -8.12
N ASN A 31 -4.94 6.02 -8.04
CA ASN A 31 -4.82 7.04 -6.99
C ASN A 31 -5.38 6.49 -5.67
N ILE A 32 -4.55 6.40 -4.66
CA ILE A 32 -4.92 5.80 -3.38
C ILE A 32 -6.03 6.57 -2.64
N VAL A 33 -6.20 7.85 -2.95
CA VAL A 33 -7.22 8.69 -2.31
C VAL A 33 -8.54 8.63 -3.04
N THR A 34 -8.54 8.77 -4.37
CA THR A 34 -9.76 8.81 -5.17
C THR A 34 -10.24 7.43 -5.60
N GLU A 35 -9.34 6.46 -5.62
CA GLU A 35 -9.61 5.07 -6.00
C GLU A 35 -9.09 4.14 -4.90
N THR A 36 -9.49 4.41 -3.67
CA THR A 36 -9.02 3.68 -2.50
C THR A 36 -9.35 2.19 -2.62
N PRO A 37 -8.40 1.30 -2.32
CA PRO A 37 -8.69 -0.14 -2.31
C PRO A 37 -9.84 -0.47 -1.37
N THR A 38 -10.62 -1.48 -1.74
CA THR A 38 -11.74 -1.93 -0.91
C THR A 38 -11.26 -2.74 0.28
N SER A 39 -12.10 -2.85 1.30
CA SER A 39 -11.81 -3.70 2.46
C SER A 39 -11.56 -5.15 2.03
N GLN A 40 -12.34 -5.65 1.07
CA GLN A 40 -12.17 -7.02 0.57
C GLN A 40 -10.79 -7.22 -0.06
N GLU A 41 -10.37 -6.31 -0.92
CA GLU A 41 -9.04 -6.36 -1.54
C GLU A 41 -7.93 -6.34 -0.49
N LEU A 42 -8.04 -5.42 0.47
CA LEU A 42 -7.05 -5.29 1.53
C LEU A 42 -6.97 -6.52 2.41
N GLN A 43 -8.10 -7.14 2.73
CA GLN A 43 -8.12 -8.39 3.50
C GLN A 43 -7.39 -9.50 2.76
N GLU A 44 -7.65 -9.64 1.46
CA GLU A 44 -6.99 -10.64 0.63
C GLU A 44 -5.49 -10.41 0.53
N TRP A 45 -5.08 -9.17 0.32
CA TRP A 45 -3.66 -8.82 0.24
C TRP A 45 -2.93 -9.06 1.55
N MET A 46 -3.52 -8.68 2.67
CA MET A 46 -2.92 -8.91 3.98
C MET A 46 -2.78 -10.40 4.29
N ALA A 47 -3.83 -11.17 4.00
CA ALA A 47 -3.81 -12.60 4.24
C ALA A 47 -2.75 -13.32 3.40
N ALA A 48 -2.62 -12.94 2.12
CA ALA A 48 -1.67 -13.57 1.20
C ALA A 48 -0.23 -13.13 1.43
N SER A 49 -0.01 -11.92 1.97
CA SER A 49 1.34 -11.34 2.10
C SER A 49 2.18 -11.96 3.20
N GLY A 50 1.55 -12.47 4.25
CA GLY A 50 2.26 -12.94 5.44
C GLY A 50 2.91 -11.83 6.27
N LEU A 51 2.66 -10.56 5.91
CA LEU A 51 3.21 -9.41 6.61
C LEU A 51 2.34 -9.03 7.82
N PRO A 52 2.94 -8.39 8.85
CA PRO A 52 2.15 -7.82 9.94
C PRO A 52 1.16 -6.79 9.42
N ILE A 53 -0.01 -6.72 10.03
CA ILE A 53 -1.05 -5.74 9.68
C ILE A 53 -0.48 -4.32 9.63
N LYS A 54 0.36 -3.97 10.61
CA LYS A 54 1.00 -2.66 10.71
C LYS A 54 1.75 -2.25 9.45
N SER A 55 2.29 -3.22 8.71
CA SER A 55 3.04 -2.96 7.48
C SER A 55 2.22 -2.26 6.41
N PHE A 56 0.89 -2.40 6.44
CA PHE A 56 -0.01 -1.79 5.48
C PHE A 56 -0.44 -0.37 5.87
N PHE A 57 -0.05 0.10 7.05
CA PHE A 57 -0.40 1.44 7.53
C PHE A 57 0.73 2.43 7.26
N ASN A 58 0.34 3.66 6.93
CA ASN A 58 1.27 4.77 6.83
C ASN A 58 1.53 5.32 8.25
N THR A 59 2.47 4.69 8.96
CA THR A 59 2.73 4.95 10.37
C THR A 59 3.33 6.34 10.65
N SER A 60 3.89 6.99 9.65
CA SER A 60 4.42 8.35 9.78
C SER A 60 3.41 9.42 9.36
N GLY A 61 2.19 9.03 8.99
CA GLY A 61 1.17 9.97 8.54
C GLY A 61 0.43 10.65 9.68
N MET A 62 -0.09 11.84 9.39
CA MET A 62 -0.86 12.62 10.38
C MET A 62 -2.13 11.88 10.80
N LYS A 63 -2.81 11.25 9.86
CA LYS A 63 -4.06 10.55 10.14
C LYS A 63 -3.85 9.39 11.11
N TYR A 64 -2.75 8.66 10.93
CA TYR A 64 -2.37 7.58 11.83
C TYR A 64 -2.20 8.09 13.27
N ARG A 65 -1.54 9.25 13.42
CA ARG A 65 -1.35 9.87 14.73
C ARG A 65 -2.65 10.38 15.33
N GLU A 66 -3.48 11.05 14.52
CA GLU A 66 -4.76 11.61 14.98
C GLU A 66 -5.67 10.54 15.55
N LEU A 67 -5.66 9.35 14.96
CA LEU A 67 -6.49 8.24 15.40
C LEU A 67 -5.88 7.44 16.55
N GLY A 68 -4.66 7.78 16.98
CA GLY A 68 -3.98 7.09 18.07
C GLY A 68 -3.70 5.62 17.76
N LEU A 69 -3.42 5.31 16.50
CA LEU A 69 -3.26 3.92 16.05
C LEU A 69 -1.99 3.25 16.53
N LYS A 70 -0.97 4.03 16.91
CA LYS A 70 0.30 3.48 17.40
C LYS A 70 0.10 2.44 18.49
N ASP A 71 -0.84 2.71 19.41
CA ASP A 71 -1.09 1.83 20.55
C ASP A 71 -2.21 0.82 20.29
N LYS A 72 -2.85 0.87 19.12
CA LYS A 72 -4.03 0.04 18.81
C LYS A 72 -3.84 -0.92 17.67
N VAL A 73 -2.93 -0.59 16.73
CA VAL A 73 -2.79 -1.30 15.46
C VAL A 73 -2.51 -2.80 15.65
N ASP A 74 -1.71 -3.14 16.66
CA ASP A 74 -1.34 -4.54 16.92
C ASP A 74 -2.50 -5.38 17.46
N GLN A 75 -3.58 -4.72 17.89
CA GLN A 75 -4.77 -5.38 18.43
C GLN A 75 -5.89 -5.52 17.41
N LEU A 76 -5.72 -4.96 16.21
CA LEU A 76 -6.72 -5.03 15.16
C LEU A 76 -6.74 -6.40 14.50
N THR A 77 -7.93 -6.87 14.15
CA THR A 77 -8.08 -8.01 13.27
C THR A 77 -7.81 -7.56 11.83
N VAL A 78 -7.58 -8.51 10.93
CA VAL A 78 -7.41 -8.20 9.50
C VAL A 78 -8.63 -7.44 8.96
N LYS A 79 -9.84 -7.88 9.33
CA LYS A 79 -11.06 -7.20 8.88
C LYS A 79 -11.15 -5.77 9.41
N GLU A 80 -10.88 -5.58 10.70
CA GLU A 80 -10.91 -4.26 11.31
C GLU A 80 -9.90 -3.31 10.66
N ALA A 81 -8.69 -3.81 10.43
CA ALA A 81 -7.63 -3.04 9.77
C ALA A 81 -8.02 -2.69 8.33
N ALA A 82 -8.54 -3.64 7.58
CA ALA A 82 -8.96 -3.43 6.19
C ALA A 82 -10.10 -2.42 6.10
N ASP A 83 -11.09 -2.52 6.98
CA ASP A 83 -12.21 -1.57 7.03
C ASP A 83 -11.70 -0.16 7.31
N LEU A 84 -10.77 -0.02 8.22
CA LEU A 84 -10.18 1.28 8.57
C LEU A 84 -9.37 1.85 7.40
N LEU A 85 -8.51 1.04 6.79
CA LEU A 85 -7.69 1.46 5.66
C LEU A 85 -8.53 1.86 4.44
N SER A 86 -9.61 1.11 4.17
CA SER A 86 -10.48 1.41 3.03
C SER A 86 -11.29 2.69 3.25
N SER A 87 -11.45 3.13 4.49
CA SER A 87 -12.18 4.36 4.81
C SER A 87 -11.41 5.63 4.49
N ASP A 88 -10.08 5.55 4.40
CA ASP A 88 -9.22 6.71 4.13
C ASP A 88 -7.89 6.26 3.54
N GLY A 89 -7.71 6.53 2.24
CA GLY A 89 -6.49 6.14 1.53
C GLY A 89 -5.20 6.70 2.13
N MET A 90 -5.28 7.81 2.86
CA MET A 90 -4.10 8.40 3.51
C MET A 90 -3.58 7.57 4.67
N LEU A 91 -4.38 6.62 5.17
CA LEU A 91 -3.93 5.67 6.20
C LEU A 91 -3.07 4.55 5.62
N ILE A 92 -3.15 4.32 4.32
CA ILE A 92 -2.50 3.19 3.68
C ILE A 92 -1.03 3.50 3.37
N LYS A 93 -0.15 2.54 3.66
CA LYS A 93 1.26 2.61 3.25
C LYS A 93 1.34 2.64 1.73
N ARG A 94 2.15 3.53 1.19
CA ARG A 94 2.27 3.74 -0.25
C ARG A 94 3.71 3.87 -0.70
N PRO A 95 4.02 3.49 -1.95
CA PRO A 95 3.10 2.89 -2.92
C PRO A 95 2.84 1.41 -2.64
N LEU A 96 1.77 0.87 -3.23
CA LEU A 96 1.54 -0.56 -3.26
C LEU A 96 1.71 -1.02 -4.70
N LEU A 97 2.49 -2.06 -4.91
CA LEU A 97 2.61 -2.69 -6.23
C LEU A 97 1.88 -4.02 -6.18
N VAL A 98 0.87 -4.17 -7.03
CA VAL A 98 -0.02 -5.33 -7.03
C VAL A 98 0.00 -6.00 -8.40
N LYS A 99 -0.03 -7.32 -8.41
CA LYS A 99 -0.15 -8.11 -9.63
C LYS A 99 -0.96 -9.38 -9.35
N ASP A 100 -1.95 -9.65 -10.22
CA ASP A 100 -2.75 -10.86 -10.13
C ASP A 100 -3.39 -11.08 -8.74
N GLY A 101 -3.88 -9.99 -8.16
CA GLY A 101 -4.55 -10.04 -6.86
C GLY A 101 -3.62 -10.18 -5.65
N LYS A 102 -2.31 -10.04 -5.85
CA LYS A 102 -1.33 -10.15 -4.78
C LYS A 102 -0.45 -8.92 -4.71
N VAL A 103 -0.09 -8.51 -3.50
CA VAL A 103 0.85 -7.41 -3.31
C VAL A 103 2.26 -7.91 -3.54
N VAL A 104 2.96 -7.28 -4.48
CA VAL A 104 4.36 -7.56 -4.78
C VAL A 104 5.27 -6.91 -3.74
N GLN A 105 4.97 -5.66 -3.40
CA GLN A 105 5.67 -4.95 -2.34
C GLN A 105 4.75 -3.92 -1.70
N VAL A 106 4.82 -3.80 -0.38
CA VAL A 106 4.11 -2.79 0.40
C VAL A 106 5.12 -1.70 0.76
N GLY A 107 4.84 -0.48 0.29
CA GLY A 107 5.80 0.61 0.38
C GLY A 107 6.93 0.42 -0.64
N TYR A 108 7.95 1.27 -0.56
CA TYR A 108 9.10 1.18 -1.45
C TYR A 108 10.34 0.96 -0.59
N ARG A 109 10.46 -0.24 -0.05
CA ARG A 109 11.52 -0.60 0.91
C ARG A 109 12.82 -0.99 0.23
N LYS A 110 12.71 -1.52 -0.99
CA LYS A 110 13.87 -1.89 -1.81
C LYS A 110 13.52 -1.69 -3.27
N PRO A 111 14.55 -1.55 -4.14
CA PRO A 111 14.31 -1.35 -5.56
C PRO A 111 13.50 -2.49 -6.16
N TYR A 112 12.59 -2.16 -7.05
CA TYR A 112 11.78 -3.17 -7.74
C TYR A 112 12.64 -4.11 -8.59
N ALA A 113 13.78 -3.62 -9.07
CA ALA A 113 14.71 -4.48 -9.81
C ALA A 113 15.18 -5.68 -8.98
N ASP A 114 15.26 -5.52 -7.65
CA ASP A 114 15.65 -6.61 -6.75
C ASP A 114 14.57 -7.69 -6.63
N LEU A 115 13.36 -7.41 -7.12
CA LEU A 115 12.24 -8.34 -7.09
C LEU A 115 12.13 -9.16 -8.38
N GLY A 116 13.04 -8.97 -9.32
CA GLY A 116 13.05 -9.68 -10.58
C GLY A 116 12.10 -9.11 -11.62
N LEU A 117 11.72 -7.85 -11.47
CA LEU A 117 10.83 -7.18 -12.43
C LEU A 117 11.59 -6.72 -13.67
#